data_b8553dff129fb3e3704e90c6a066c169
#
_entry.id   b8553dff129fb3e3704e90c6a066c169
#
_cell.length_a   1.000
_cell.length_b   1.000
_cell.length_c   1.000
_cell.angle_alpha   90.00
_cell.angle_beta   90.00
_cell.angle_gamma   90.00
#
_symmetry.space_group_name_H-M   'P 1'
#
loop_
_entity.id
_entity.type
_entity.pdbx_description
1 polymer ?
#
loop_
_entity_poly.entity_id
_entity_poly.type
_entity_poly.pdbx_seq_one_letter_code
_entity_poly.pdbx_strand_id
1 'polypeptide(L)'
;MHQEFTMRPIARIHSDFSTKFGVPRQSGLVDSLEATVVFEPEFRNSDALRGLEGFSHIWLVWVFDQAVRKDWSPTVRPPRLGGNTRMGVFATRSPFRPNPIALSCVKLAGMEETADRGTVLRILGADLMDGTPILDIKPYIPYADSHPEALGGFAAVPAGETLEVVIPPELLEKVPENRREALRGVLAQDPRPHYQDDPERVYGFGFAGMEVKFSVKGKQLTVRDISSEI
;
A
#
# COMPACT_ATOMS: atom_id res chain seq x y z
N MET A 1 -31.25 17.35 8.30
CA MET A 1 -30.71 16.28 9.17
C MET A 1 -29.51 15.70 8.44
N HIS A 2 -28.32 15.71 9.03
CA HIS A 2 -27.19 14.96 8.50
C HIS A 2 -27.36 13.50 8.90
N GLN A 3 -27.47 12.62 7.90
CA GLN A 3 -27.50 11.18 8.13
C GLN A 3 -26.08 10.68 8.25
N GLU A 4 -25.74 10.05 9.38
CA GLU A 4 -24.46 9.38 9.58
C GLU A 4 -24.61 7.87 9.32
N PHE A 5 -23.59 7.27 8.73
CA PHE A 5 -23.51 5.83 8.52
C PHE A 5 -22.34 5.27 9.34
N THR A 6 -22.65 4.32 10.20
CA THR A 6 -21.61 3.60 10.95
C THR A 6 -21.14 2.39 10.15
N MET A 7 -19.85 2.32 9.90
CA MET A 7 -19.19 1.15 9.27
C MET A 7 -18.32 0.44 10.30
N ARG A 8 -18.26 -0.88 10.22
CA ARG A 8 -17.40 -1.72 11.05
C ARG A 8 -16.30 -2.34 10.19
N PRO A 9 -15.04 -2.40 10.63
CA PRO A 9 -14.03 -3.22 9.98
C PRO A 9 -14.47 -4.68 9.95
N ILE A 10 -14.37 -5.30 8.78
CA ILE A 10 -14.65 -6.73 8.60
C ILE A 10 -13.37 -7.57 8.71
N ALA A 11 -12.22 -6.94 8.45
CA ALA A 11 -10.91 -7.58 8.45
C ALA A 11 -9.81 -6.55 8.72
N ARG A 12 -8.60 -7.06 8.95
CA ARG A 12 -7.36 -6.29 8.95
C ARG A 12 -6.35 -6.91 8.01
N ILE A 13 -5.53 -6.05 7.40
CA ILE A 13 -4.40 -6.52 6.62
C ILE A 13 -3.19 -6.73 7.52
N HIS A 14 -2.40 -7.77 7.23
CA HIS A 14 -1.05 -7.95 7.72
C HIS A 14 -0.09 -7.81 6.56
N SER A 15 0.79 -6.81 6.64
CA SER A 15 1.76 -6.45 5.60
C SER A 15 3.15 -6.22 6.18
N ASP A 16 4.14 -6.10 5.31
CA ASP A 16 5.53 -5.88 5.70
C ASP A 16 5.84 -4.42 6.14
N PHE A 17 4.83 -3.53 6.23
CA PHE A 17 5.02 -2.11 6.55
C PHE A 17 4.43 -1.75 7.91
N SER A 18 5.29 -1.51 8.91
CA SER A 18 4.91 -1.01 10.24
C SER A 18 4.52 0.48 10.22
N THR A 19 5.02 1.25 9.23
CA THR A 19 4.77 2.69 9.06
C THR A 19 4.43 3.03 7.62
N LYS A 20 3.90 4.23 7.38
CA LYS A 20 3.55 4.72 6.04
C LYS A 20 4.75 4.97 5.12
N PHE A 21 5.96 5.12 5.69
CA PHE A 21 7.15 5.36 4.90
C PHE A 21 7.61 4.05 4.26
N GLY A 22 7.82 4.07 2.95
CA GLY A 22 8.12 2.86 2.16
C GLY A 22 6.89 2.18 1.53
N VAL A 23 5.68 2.42 2.02
CA VAL A 23 4.46 1.87 1.41
C VAL A 23 4.33 2.38 -0.03
N PRO A 24 4.12 1.51 -1.03
CA PRO A 24 3.86 1.92 -2.41
C PRO A 24 2.69 2.91 -2.50
N ARG A 25 2.78 3.86 -3.43
CA ARG A 25 1.77 4.93 -3.55
C ARG A 25 0.44 4.46 -4.10
N GLN A 26 0.41 3.34 -4.78
CA GLN A 26 -0.77 2.68 -5.32
C GLN A 26 -0.54 1.17 -5.29
N SER A 27 -1.62 0.42 -5.19
CA SER A 27 -1.60 -1.04 -5.36
C SER A 27 -1.10 -1.45 -6.74
N GLY A 28 -0.47 -2.60 -6.84
CA GLY A 28 0.04 -3.17 -8.10
C GLY A 28 1.32 -2.51 -8.64
N LEU A 29 1.96 -1.56 -7.91
CA LEU A 29 3.27 -1.01 -8.31
C LEU A 29 4.43 -1.95 -7.96
N VAL A 30 4.24 -2.84 -7.01
CA VAL A 30 5.20 -3.86 -6.59
C VAL A 30 4.44 -5.18 -6.41
N ASP A 31 4.35 -5.95 -7.47
CA ASP A 31 3.54 -7.18 -7.53
C ASP A 31 4.02 -8.31 -6.59
N SER A 32 5.29 -8.26 -6.19
CA SER A 32 5.89 -9.24 -5.27
C SER A 32 5.63 -8.96 -3.78
N LEU A 33 4.96 -7.85 -3.44
CA LEU A 33 4.55 -7.57 -2.06
C LEU A 33 3.43 -8.51 -1.63
N GLU A 34 3.75 -9.41 -0.72
CA GLU A 34 2.79 -10.30 -0.09
C GLU A 34 2.12 -9.62 1.11
N ALA A 35 0.82 -9.84 1.26
CA ALA A 35 0.08 -9.49 2.45
C ALA A 35 -1.02 -10.50 2.73
N THR A 36 -1.56 -10.48 3.95
CA THR A 36 -2.62 -11.37 4.37
C THR A 36 -3.79 -10.56 4.92
N VAL A 37 -5.01 -10.83 4.45
CA VAL A 37 -6.23 -10.26 5.01
C VAL A 37 -6.79 -11.26 6.00
N VAL A 38 -6.90 -10.84 7.26
CA VAL A 38 -7.42 -11.63 8.38
C VAL A 38 -8.75 -11.04 8.81
N PHE A 39 -9.81 -11.84 8.74
CA PHE A 39 -11.15 -11.40 9.12
C PHE A 39 -11.28 -11.23 10.64
N GLU A 40 -12.05 -10.24 11.06
CA GLU A 40 -12.45 -10.11 12.46
C GLU A 40 -13.29 -11.33 12.87
N PRO A 41 -13.24 -11.79 14.13
CA PRO A 41 -13.87 -13.04 14.56
C PRO A 41 -15.33 -13.20 14.16
N GLU A 42 -16.10 -12.12 14.20
CA GLU A 42 -17.53 -12.07 13.83
C GLU A 42 -17.75 -12.42 12.34
N PHE A 43 -16.76 -12.16 11.47
CA PHE A 43 -16.87 -12.31 10.01
C PHE A 43 -16.09 -13.51 9.46
N ARG A 44 -15.57 -14.39 10.32
CA ARG A 44 -14.83 -15.63 9.95
C ARG A 44 -15.78 -16.75 9.52
N ASN A 45 -16.56 -16.47 8.47
CA ASN A 45 -17.49 -17.45 7.93
C ASN A 45 -17.07 -17.80 6.50
N SER A 46 -16.70 -19.06 6.27
CA SER A 46 -16.25 -19.57 4.95
C SER A 46 -17.32 -19.43 3.86
N ASP A 47 -18.61 -19.45 4.22
CA ASP A 47 -19.69 -19.27 3.25
C ASP A 47 -19.68 -17.87 2.63
N ALA A 48 -19.18 -16.85 3.35
CA ALA A 48 -19.03 -15.50 2.82
C ALA A 48 -17.93 -15.39 1.75
N LEU A 49 -17.04 -16.38 1.67
CA LEU A 49 -15.93 -16.42 0.72
C LEU A 49 -16.21 -17.35 -0.47
N ARG A 50 -17.33 -18.07 -0.45
CA ARG A 50 -17.67 -19.05 -1.49
C ARG A 50 -17.73 -18.39 -2.86
N GLY A 51 -16.95 -18.89 -3.80
CA GLY A 51 -16.86 -18.39 -5.18
C GLY A 51 -15.78 -17.31 -5.38
N LEU A 52 -15.14 -16.81 -4.30
CA LEU A 52 -14.08 -15.81 -4.41
C LEU A 52 -12.83 -16.38 -5.10
N GLU A 53 -12.61 -17.69 -5.02
CA GLU A 53 -11.53 -18.43 -5.68
C GLU A 53 -11.57 -18.33 -7.21
N GLY A 54 -12.71 -17.98 -7.78
CA GLY A 54 -12.87 -17.75 -9.22
C GLY A 54 -12.33 -16.40 -9.71
N PHE A 55 -11.92 -15.50 -8.81
CA PHE A 55 -11.45 -14.17 -9.15
C PHE A 55 -9.94 -14.03 -8.93
N SER A 56 -9.25 -13.46 -9.90
CA SER A 56 -7.80 -13.20 -9.81
C SER A 56 -7.47 -11.92 -9.05
N HIS A 57 -8.40 -10.96 -8.99
CA HIS A 57 -8.23 -9.66 -8.35
C HIS A 57 -9.47 -9.30 -7.52
N ILE A 58 -9.24 -8.54 -6.46
CA ILE A 58 -10.27 -8.03 -5.58
C ILE A 58 -10.03 -6.55 -5.27
N TRP A 59 -11.12 -5.83 -5.02
CA TRP A 59 -11.11 -4.52 -4.43
C TRP A 59 -11.13 -4.65 -2.91
N LEU A 60 -10.18 -3.99 -2.25
CA LEU A 60 -10.21 -3.72 -0.82
C LEU A 60 -10.74 -2.31 -0.61
N VAL A 61 -11.83 -2.17 0.11
CA VAL A 61 -12.35 -0.89 0.61
C VAL A 61 -11.87 -0.76 2.05
N TRP A 62 -11.11 0.28 2.36
CA TRP A 62 -10.44 0.41 3.65
C TRP A 62 -10.43 1.86 4.14
N VAL A 63 -10.01 2.09 5.37
CA VAL A 63 -10.00 3.42 5.97
C VAL A 63 -8.59 3.83 6.34
N PHE A 64 -8.25 5.10 6.08
CA PHE A 64 -7.04 5.74 6.58
C PHE A 64 -7.20 6.11 8.07
N ASP A 65 -7.22 5.11 8.94
CA ASP A 65 -7.50 5.25 10.37
C ASP A 65 -6.52 6.19 11.09
N GLN A 66 -5.26 6.25 10.64
CA GLN A 66 -4.25 7.15 11.20
C GLN A 66 -4.29 8.58 10.62
N ALA A 67 -5.16 8.84 9.63
CA ALA A 67 -5.29 10.15 9.01
C ALA A 67 -6.64 10.83 9.28
N VAL A 68 -7.45 10.26 10.15
CA VAL A 68 -8.76 10.83 10.54
C VAL A 68 -8.54 12.19 11.19
N ARG A 69 -9.27 13.20 10.69
CA ARG A 69 -9.23 14.57 11.21
C ARG A 69 -10.63 15.01 11.60
N LYS A 70 -10.69 15.89 12.59
CA LYS A 70 -11.97 16.51 13.02
C LYS A 70 -12.54 17.42 11.92
N ASP A 71 -11.66 18.16 11.24
CA ASP A 71 -12.04 19.09 10.18
C ASP A 71 -11.39 18.66 8.86
N TRP A 72 -12.09 18.87 7.75
CA TRP A 72 -11.61 18.59 6.41
C TRP A 72 -11.30 19.90 5.64
N SER A 73 -10.47 19.79 4.61
CA SER A 73 -10.17 20.90 3.70
C SER A 73 -10.65 20.57 2.30
N PRO A 74 -11.30 21.50 1.59
CA PRO A 74 -11.73 21.28 0.20
C PRO A 74 -10.56 21.11 -0.76
N THR A 75 -9.35 21.52 -0.35
CA THR A 75 -8.15 21.41 -1.18
C THR A 75 -6.99 20.76 -0.43
N VAL A 76 -6.16 20.05 -1.18
CA VAL A 76 -4.91 19.43 -0.72
C VAL A 76 -3.76 19.81 -1.65
N ARG A 77 -2.52 19.58 -1.23
CA ARG A 77 -1.31 19.80 -2.04
C ARG A 77 -0.68 18.45 -2.36
N PRO A 78 -0.97 17.87 -3.54
CA PRO A 78 -0.40 16.59 -3.91
C PRO A 78 1.13 16.68 -4.01
N PRO A 79 1.90 15.80 -3.35
CA PRO A 79 3.37 15.78 -3.47
C PRO A 79 3.86 15.67 -4.91
N ARG A 80 3.10 14.95 -5.73
CA ARG A 80 3.36 14.77 -7.17
C ARG A 80 3.44 16.09 -7.96
N LEU A 81 2.72 17.13 -7.50
CA LEU A 81 2.73 18.48 -8.11
C LEU A 81 3.71 19.40 -7.37
N GLY A 82 4.77 18.86 -6.77
CA GLY A 82 5.78 19.63 -6.04
C GLY A 82 5.31 20.21 -4.70
N GLY A 83 4.12 19.81 -4.21
CA GLY A 83 3.57 20.25 -2.92
C GLY A 83 3.12 21.72 -2.87
N ASN A 84 3.27 22.49 -3.95
CA ASN A 84 2.89 23.92 -4.01
C ASN A 84 1.52 24.14 -4.69
N THR A 85 1.16 23.28 -5.63
CA THR A 85 -0.13 23.39 -6.35
C THR A 85 -1.26 22.82 -5.50
N ARG A 86 -2.34 23.61 -5.34
CA ARG A 86 -3.55 23.15 -4.67
C ARG A 86 -4.48 22.44 -5.66
N MET A 87 -5.01 21.30 -5.25
CA MET A 87 -6.03 20.54 -6.00
C MET A 87 -7.25 20.32 -5.13
N GLY A 88 -8.43 20.23 -5.74
CA GLY A 88 -9.63 19.80 -5.05
C GLY A 88 -9.42 18.40 -4.46
N VAL A 89 -9.85 18.17 -3.21
CA VAL A 89 -9.61 16.89 -2.52
C VAL A 89 -10.21 15.71 -3.28
N PHE A 90 -11.36 15.90 -3.93
CA PHE A 90 -12.03 14.86 -4.72
C PHE A 90 -11.36 14.56 -6.06
N ALA A 91 -10.46 15.44 -6.54
CA ALA A 91 -9.59 15.16 -7.67
C ALA A 91 -8.31 14.40 -7.28
N THR A 92 -8.21 13.94 -6.03
CA THR A 92 -7.03 13.25 -5.48
C THR A 92 -7.42 11.99 -4.72
N ARG A 93 -6.44 11.13 -4.41
CA ARG A 93 -6.56 10.00 -3.49
C ARG A 93 -5.98 10.33 -2.11
N SER A 94 -5.98 11.60 -1.71
CA SER A 94 -5.49 12.05 -0.40
C SER A 94 -6.32 11.44 0.73
N PRO A 95 -5.69 11.03 1.85
CA PRO A 95 -6.40 10.58 3.04
C PRO A 95 -7.17 11.71 3.76
N PHE A 96 -6.79 12.97 3.52
CA PHE A 96 -7.37 14.15 4.17
C PHE A 96 -8.67 14.59 3.49
N ARG A 97 -9.68 13.74 3.58
CA ARG A 97 -10.99 13.90 2.95
C ARG A 97 -12.12 13.71 3.98
N PRO A 98 -13.37 14.15 3.69
CA PRO A 98 -14.48 14.05 4.64
C PRO A 98 -14.68 12.64 5.18
N ASN A 99 -14.66 11.64 4.30
CA ASN A 99 -14.67 10.23 4.64
C ASN A 99 -13.34 9.65 4.19
N PRO A 100 -12.40 9.33 5.09
CA PRO A 100 -11.07 8.88 4.72
C PRO A 100 -11.06 7.40 4.25
N ILE A 101 -11.94 7.10 3.30
CA ILE A 101 -12.09 5.79 2.68
C ILE A 101 -11.16 5.70 1.48
N ALA A 102 -10.50 4.56 1.35
CA ALA A 102 -9.60 4.23 0.27
C ALA A 102 -10.04 2.97 -0.48
N LEU A 103 -9.48 2.78 -1.66
CA LEU A 103 -9.77 1.67 -2.55
C LEU A 103 -8.47 1.18 -3.18
N SER A 104 -8.19 -0.11 -3.04
CA SER A 104 -7.02 -0.77 -3.62
C SER A 104 -7.44 -2.02 -4.39
N CYS A 105 -7.04 -2.12 -5.64
CA CYS A 105 -7.16 -3.34 -6.40
C CYS A 105 -5.91 -4.18 -6.18
N VAL A 106 -6.07 -5.40 -5.65
CA VAL A 106 -4.97 -6.31 -5.34
C VAL A 106 -5.18 -7.66 -5.99
N LYS A 107 -4.09 -8.37 -6.29
CA LYS A 107 -4.17 -9.73 -6.80
C LYS A 107 -4.52 -10.69 -5.66
N LEU A 108 -5.52 -11.53 -5.84
CA LEU A 108 -5.83 -12.65 -4.95
C LEU A 108 -4.90 -13.82 -5.29
N ALA A 109 -3.94 -14.08 -4.40
CA ALA A 109 -2.99 -15.18 -4.56
C ALA A 109 -3.56 -16.52 -4.08
N GLY A 110 -4.56 -16.49 -3.19
CA GLY A 110 -5.26 -17.66 -2.70
C GLY A 110 -5.97 -17.42 -1.39
N MET A 111 -6.64 -18.46 -0.92
CA MET A 111 -7.27 -18.54 0.39
C MET A 111 -6.62 -19.67 1.16
N GLU A 112 -6.36 -19.47 2.44
CA GLU A 112 -5.68 -20.43 3.31
C GLU A 112 -6.47 -20.60 4.60
N GLU A 113 -6.78 -21.83 4.94
CA GLU A 113 -7.42 -22.15 6.22
C GLU A 113 -6.36 -22.22 7.32
N THR A 114 -6.54 -21.47 8.38
CA THR A 114 -5.62 -21.40 9.52
C THR A 114 -6.31 -21.88 10.81
N ALA A 115 -5.55 -22.45 11.72
CA ALA A 115 -6.10 -23.04 12.94
C ALA A 115 -6.68 -22.00 13.92
N ASP A 116 -6.15 -20.77 13.91
CA ASP A 116 -6.46 -19.72 14.89
C ASP A 116 -7.24 -18.53 14.31
N ARG A 117 -7.16 -18.32 12.97
CA ARG A 117 -7.73 -17.14 12.30
C ARG A 117 -8.83 -17.48 11.31
N GLY A 118 -9.17 -18.79 11.15
CA GLY A 118 -10.07 -19.25 10.08
C GLY A 118 -9.48 -19.05 8.70
N THR A 119 -10.32 -18.91 7.69
CA THR A 119 -9.86 -18.66 6.32
C THR A 119 -9.32 -17.24 6.18
N VAL A 120 -8.08 -17.11 5.71
CA VAL A 120 -7.42 -15.84 5.43
C VAL A 120 -7.20 -15.70 3.92
N LEU A 121 -7.13 -14.44 3.42
CA LEU A 121 -6.82 -14.20 2.01
C LEU A 121 -5.35 -13.85 1.86
N ARG A 122 -4.65 -14.57 1.00
CA ARG A 122 -3.30 -14.22 0.55
C ARG A 122 -3.40 -13.32 -0.67
N ILE A 123 -2.80 -12.14 -0.58
CA ILE A 123 -2.88 -11.11 -1.63
C ILE A 123 -1.48 -10.61 -2.00
N LEU A 124 -1.37 -10.07 -3.22
CA LEU A 124 -0.14 -9.47 -3.73
C LEU A 124 -0.39 -8.03 -4.18
N GLY A 125 0.66 -7.20 -4.08
CA GLY A 125 0.66 -5.84 -4.60
C GLY A 125 -0.10 -4.85 -3.72
N ALA A 126 -0.28 -5.11 -2.43
CA ALA A 126 -0.98 -4.20 -1.52
C ALA A 126 -0.17 -2.93 -1.22
N ASP A 127 -0.89 -1.81 -1.07
CA ASP A 127 -0.38 -0.48 -0.71
C ASP A 127 -0.91 -0.02 0.66
N LEU A 128 -0.99 -0.94 1.61
CA LEU A 128 -1.53 -0.74 2.94
C LEU A 128 -0.48 -1.04 4.02
N MET A 129 -0.54 -0.27 5.10
CA MET A 129 0.23 -0.53 6.32
C MET A 129 -0.33 -1.74 7.08
N ASP A 130 0.51 -2.39 7.87
CA ASP A 130 0.08 -3.44 8.79
C ASP A 130 -1.00 -2.95 9.75
N GLY A 131 -1.98 -3.79 10.03
CA GLY A 131 -3.12 -3.49 10.89
C GLY A 131 -4.21 -2.61 10.28
N THR A 132 -4.06 -2.11 9.04
CA THR A 132 -5.07 -1.25 8.39
C THR A 132 -6.43 -1.95 8.33
N PRO A 133 -7.51 -1.26 8.81
CA PRO A 133 -8.86 -1.84 8.84
C PRO A 133 -9.47 -1.87 7.43
N ILE A 134 -10.02 -3.02 7.07
CA ILE A 134 -10.75 -3.26 5.82
C ILE A 134 -12.25 -3.24 6.13
N LEU A 135 -12.99 -2.44 5.38
CA LEU A 135 -14.44 -2.23 5.54
C LEU A 135 -15.27 -3.14 4.66
N ASP A 136 -14.75 -3.49 3.46
CA ASP A 136 -15.44 -4.32 2.48
C ASP A 136 -14.46 -4.94 1.49
N ILE A 137 -14.85 -6.06 0.89
CA ILE A 137 -14.13 -6.75 -0.18
C ILE A 137 -15.10 -7.01 -1.32
N LYS A 138 -14.70 -6.65 -2.54
CA LYS A 138 -15.49 -6.92 -3.75
C LYS A 138 -14.64 -7.60 -4.81
N PRO A 139 -15.19 -8.49 -5.61
CA PRO A 139 -14.47 -9.04 -6.76
C PRO A 139 -14.20 -7.94 -7.79
N TYR A 140 -13.04 -8.01 -8.45
CA TYR A 140 -12.75 -7.20 -9.63
C TYR A 140 -13.42 -7.83 -10.86
N ILE A 141 -14.21 -7.05 -11.58
CA ILE A 141 -14.97 -7.51 -12.75
C ILE A 141 -14.40 -6.84 -14.00
N PRO A 142 -13.58 -7.52 -14.82
CA PRO A 142 -12.82 -6.90 -15.91
C PRO A 142 -13.65 -6.08 -16.89
N TYR A 143 -14.82 -6.54 -17.27
CA TYR A 143 -15.66 -5.83 -18.24
C TYR A 143 -16.31 -4.56 -17.67
N ALA A 144 -16.41 -4.44 -16.35
CA ALA A 144 -17.02 -3.30 -15.65
C ALA A 144 -15.99 -2.34 -15.06
N ASP A 145 -14.86 -2.88 -14.57
CA ASP A 145 -13.87 -2.11 -13.80
C ASP A 145 -12.70 -1.61 -14.67
N SER A 146 -12.48 -2.22 -15.85
CA SER A 146 -11.37 -1.84 -16.72
C SER A 146 -11.79 -0.79 -17.75
N HIS A 147 -11.13 0.36 -17.72
CA HIS A 147 -11.32 1.48 -18.64
C HIS A 147 -9.99 1.92 -19.24
N PRO A 148 -9.45 1.18 -20.25
CA PRO A 148 -8.14 1.51 -20.83
C PRO A 148 -8.08 2.90 -21.47
N GLU A 149 -9.23 3.46 -21.90
CA GLU A 149 -9.38 4.78 -22.51
C GLU A 149 -9.50 5.91 -21.48
N ALA A 150 -9.54 5.60 -20.17
CA ALA A 150 -9.76 6.61 -19.14
C ALA A 150 -8.62 7.63 -19.06
N LEU A 151 -8.99 8.90 -18.92
CA LEU A 151 -8.04 9.99 -18.75
C LEU A 151 -7.60 10.10 -17.28
N GLY A 152 -6.30 10.03 -17.03
CA GLY A 152 -5.70 10.07 -15.69
C GLY A 152 -5.48 11.48 -15.11
N GLY A 153 -5.84 12.55 -15.83
CA GLY A 153 -5.61 13.93 -15.40
C GLY A 153 -4.13 14.18 -15.07
N PHE A 154 -3.83 14.86 -13.97
CA PHE A 154 -2.45 15.09 -13.54
C PHE A 154 -1.74 13.81 -13.07
N ALA A 155 -2.45 12.70 -12.94
CA ALA A 155 -1.94 11.40 -12.52
C ALA A 155 -1.85 10.37 -13.68
N ALA A 156 -1.97 10.82 -14.93
CA ALA A 156 -1.99 9.95 -16.11
C ALA A 156 -0.73 9.09 -16.29
N VAL A 157 0.42 9.57 -15.82
CA VAL A 157 1.69 8.83 -15.88
C VAL A 157 2.12 8.45 -14.46
N PRO A 158 2.72 7.29 -14.20
CA PRO A 158 3.30 6.97 -12.89
C PRO A 158 4.26 8.07 -12.41
N ALA A 159 4.31 8.34 -11.10
CA ALA A 159 5.17 9.37 -10.57
C ALA A 159 6.62 8.90 -10.52
N GLY A 160 7.47 9.56 -11.29
CA GLY A 160 8.91 9.30 -11.29
C GLY A 160 9.33 8.11 -12.18
N GLU A 161 10.61 8.07 -12.48
CA GLU A 161 11.27 6.89 -13.04
C GLU A 161 11.64 5.94 -11.90
N THR A 162 11.66 4.66 -12.15
CA THR A 162 12.20 3.68 -11.19
C THR A 162 13.71 3.91 -11.00
N LEU A 163 14.15 3.80 -9.74
CA LEU A 163 15.56 3.90 -9.40
C LEU A 163 16.28 2.57 -9.66
N GLU A 164 17.55 2.66 -10.02
CA GLU A 164 18.47 1.52 -9.99
C GLU A 164 18.80 1.20 -8.52
N VAL A 165 18.49 -0.03 -8.09
CA VAL A 165 18.67 -0.43 -6.69
C VAL A 165 19.91 -1.29 -6.52
N VAL A 166 20.87 -0.80 -5.74
CA VAL A 166 22.07 -1.52 -5.32
C VAL A 166 21.93 -1.94 -3.88
N ILE A 167 21.91 -3.25 -3.63
CA ILE A 167 21.92 -3.84 -2.30
C ILE A 167 23.22 -4.67 -2.21
N PRO A 168 24.16 -4.31 -1.34
CA PRO A 168 25.36 -5.12 -1.09
C PRO A 168 24.98 -6.57 -0.73
N PRO A 169 25.70 -7.59 -1.25
CA PRO A 169 25.36 -8.99 -1.02
C PRO A 169 25.22 -9.35 0.46
N GLU A 170 26.12 -8.85 1.30
CA GLU A 170 26.13 -9.06 2.75
C GLU A 170 24.90 -8.46 3.48
N LEU A 171 24.30 -7.39 2.92
CA LEU A 171 23.06 -6.83 3.43
C LEU A 171 21.85 -7.58 2.90
N LEU A 172 21.89 -8.04 1.65
CA LEU A 172 20.81 -8.82 1.06
C LEU A 172 20.62 -10.17 1.76
N GLU A 173 21.71 -10.77 2.26
CA GLU A 173 21.68 -12.02 3.03
C GLU A 173 20.89 -11.90 4.33
N LYS A 174 20.81 -10.69 4.92
CA LYS A 174 20.00 -10.43 6.12
C LYS A 174 18.49 -10.43 5.84
N VAL A 175 18.09 -10.28 4.56
CA VAL A 175 16.68 -10.26 4.14
C VAL A 175 16.22 -11.67 3.84
N PRO A 176 15.07 -12.14 4.40
CA PRO A 176 14.46 -13.41 4.04
C PRO A 176 14.32 -13.54 2.53
N GLU A 177 14.64 -14.69 1.98
CA GLU A 177 14.72 -14.92 0.53
C GLU A 177 13.41 -14.52 -0.18
N ASN A 178 12.26 -14.88 0.39
CA ASN A 178 10.94 -14.56 -0.15
C ASN A 178 10.56 -13.06 -0.05
N ARG A 179 11.38 -12.22 0.61
CA ARG A 179 11.16 -10.77 0.73
C ARG A 179 12.13 -9.93 -0.11
N ARG A 180 13.17 -10.55 -0.68
CA ARG A 180 14.24 -9.82 -1.41
C ARG A 180 13.72 -9.11 -2.65
N GLU A 181 12.84 -9.76 -3.42
CA GLU A 181 12.26 -9.16 -4.62
C GLU A 181 11.33 -8.00 -4.26
N ALA A 182 10.47 -8.18 -3.25
CA ALA A 182 9.58 -7.14 -2.76
C ALA A 182 10.37 -5.92 -2.25
N LEU A 183 11.43 -6.12 -1.46
CA LEU A 183 12.29 -5.03 -1.00
C LEU A 183 12.92 -4.26 -2.18
N ARG A 184 13.45 -4.96 -3.20
CA ARG A 184 13.98 -4.30 -4.41
C ARG A 184 12.92 -3.48 -5.12
N GLY A 185 11.71 -4.03 -5.28
CA GLY A 185 10.58 -3.35 -5.90
C GLY A 185 10.19 -2.08 -5.15
N VAL A 186 10.10 -2.14 -3.82
CA VAL A 186 9.79 -0.98 -2.97
C VAL A 186 10.85 0.11 -3.11
N LEU A 187 12.12 -0.24 -3.02
CA LEU A 187 13.23 0.71 -3.16
C LEU A 187 13.28 1.34 -4.55
N ALA A 188 12.97 0.57 -5.61
CA ALA A 188 12.91 1.07 -6.97
C ALA A 188 11.82 2.15 -7.18
N GLN A 189 10.75 2.13 -6.38
CA GLN A 189 9.67 3.14 -6.43
C GLN A 189 10.02 4.48 -5.77
N ASP A 190 11.29 4.70 -5.40
CA ASP A 190 11.76 5.91 -4.72
C ASP A 190 10.90 6.29 -3.49
N PRO A 191 11.12 5.63 -2.36
CA PRO A 191 10.34 5.88 -1.16
C PRO A 191 10.58 7.25 -0.50
N ARG A 192 11.54 8.06 -1.01
CA ARG A 192 11.84 9.39 -0.48
C ARG A 192 10.65 10.35 -0.60
N PRO A 193 10.54 11.33 0.31
CA PRO A 193 9.71 12.49 0.08
C PRO A 193 10.22 13.28 -1.16
N HIS A 194 9.37 13.51 -2.16
CA HIS A 194 9.75 14.13 -3.46
C HIS A 194 10.38 15.52 -3.39
N TYR A 195 10.26 16.21 -2.25
CA TYR A 195 10.84 17.54 -2.05
C TYR A 195 12.25 17.50 -1.44
N GLN A 196 12.81 16.31 -1.27
CA GLN A 196 14.14 16.11 -0.70
C GLN A 196 15.06 15.50 -1.75
N ASP A 197 16.03 16.27 -2.20
CA ASP A 197 17.08 15.84 -3.11
C ASP A 197 18.45 16.16 -2.49
N ASP A 198 18.80 15.41 -1.44
CA ASP A 198 20.09 15.51 -0.76
C ASP A 198 20.81 14.16 -0.93
N PRO A 199 21.85 14.10 -1.76
CA PRO A 199 22.58 12.86 -2.05
C PRO A 199 23.37 12.29 -0.86
N GLU A 200 23.65 13.10 0.16
CA GLU A 200 24.38 12.67 1.36
C GLU A 200 23.43 12.18 2.47
N ARG A 201 22.14 12.42 2.30
CA ARG A 201 21.15 12.04 3.31
C ARG A 201 20.90 10.54 3.30
N VAL A 202 20.93 9.95 4.50
CA VAL A 202 20.50 8.57 4.73
C VAL A 202 19.05 8.58 5.19
N TYR A 203 18.21 7.81 4.48
CA TYR A 203 16.80 7.57 4.78
C TYR A 203 16.66 6.19 5.41
N GLY A 204 15.62 5.97 6.21
CA GLY A 204 15.32 4.68 6.80
C GLY A 204 13.83 4.40 6.84
N PHE A 205 13.42 3.14 6.70
CA PHE A 205 12.04 2.69 6.87
C PHE A 205 11.99 1.24 7.35
N GLY A 206 10.88 0.91 8.05
CA GLY A 206 10.57 -0.45 8.46
C GLY A 206 10.03 -1.30 7.32
N PHE A 207 10.58 -2.50 7.13
CA PHE A 207 10.13 -3.47 6.15
C PHE A 207 10.34 -4.89 6.66
N ALA A 208 9.28 -5.67 6.75
CA ALA A 208 9.31 -7.07 7.21
C ALA A 208 10.05 -7.28 8.56
N GLY A 209 9.85 -6.38 9.53
CA GLY A 209 10.51 -6.40 10.84
C GLY A 209 11.97 -5.98 10.82
N MET A 210 12.44 -5.36 9.74
CA MET A 210 13.78 -4.83 9.60
C MET A 210 13.75 -3.31 9.39
N GLU A 211 14.75 -2.59 9.89
CA GLU A 211 15.03 -1.22 9.50
C GLU A 211 15.98 -1.24 8.30
N VAL A 212 15.55 -0.65 7.19
CA VAL A 212 16.33 -0.54 5.95
C VAL A 212 16.80 0.89 5.77
N LYS A 213 18.12 1.14 5.77
CA LYS A 213 18.73 2.46 5.54
C LYS A 213 19.32 2.56 4.14
N PHE A 214 19.06 3.66 3.46
CA PHE A 214 19.52 3.88 2.08
C PHE A 214 19.82 5.35 1.80
N SER A 215 20.60 5.58 0.76
CA SER A 215 20.84 6.91 0.17
C SER A 215 20.57 6.86 -1.33
N VAL A 216 20.29 8.03 -1.92
CA VAL A 216 20.03 8.13 -3.37
C VAL A 216 20.91 9.20 -3.98
N LYS A 217 21.61 8.84 -5.05
CA LYS A 217 22.42 9.76 -5.84
C LYS A 217 22.05 9.65 -7.32
N GLY A 218 21.44 10.72 -7.83
CA GLY A 218 20.87 10.70 -9.17
C GLY A 218 19.76 9.64 -9.29
N LYS A 219 19.91 8.69 -10.21
CA LYS A 219 18.94 7.58 -10.42
C LYS A 219 19.32 6.29 -9.68
N GLN A 220 20.36 6.29 -8.86
CA GLN A 220 20.79 5.11 -8.13
C GLN A 220 20.48 5.23 -6.63
N LEU A 221 19.79 4.22 -6.11
CA LEU A 221 19.55 4.01 -4.69
C LEU A 221 20.51 2.93 -4.18
N THR A 222 21.25 3.24 -3.12
CA THR A 222 22.18 2.29 -2.50
C THR A 222 21.74 2.02 -1.07
N VAL A 223 21.51 0.75 -0.73
CA VAL A 223 21.25 0.34 0.67
C VAL A 223 22.54 0.45 1.47
N ARG A 224 22.46 1.10 2.62
CA ARG A 224 23.60 1.41 3.50
C ARG A 224 23.66 0.49 4.71
N ASP A 225 22.50 0.07 5.20
CA ASP A 225 22.39 -0.83 6.36
C ASP A 225 21.05 -1.54 6.36
N ILE A 226 21.01 -2.74 6.93
CA ILE A 226 19.78 -3.49 7.27
C ILE A 226 20.01 -4.08 8.65
N SER A 227 19.13 -3.73 9.61
CA SER A 227 19.14 -4.20 10.98
C SER A 227 17.74 -4.64 11.42
N SER A 228 17.62 -5.41 12.50
CA SER A 228 16.32 -5.74 13.07
C SER A 228 15.62 -4.47 13.55
N GLU A 229 14.33 -4.35 13.31
CA GLU A 229 13.50 -3.28 13.89
C GLU A 229 13.43 -3.51 15.42
N ILE A 230 13.70 -2.44 16.21
CA ILE A 230 13.71 -2.50 17.69
C ILE A 230 12.30 -2.38 18.22
#